data_30ca8ddb0eed04a9ddd5ec10d671861b
#
_entry.id   30ca8ddb0eed04a9ddd5ec10d671861b
#
_cell.length_a   1.000
_cell.length_b   1.000
_cell.length_c   1.000
_cell.angle_alpha   90.00
_cell.angle_beta   90.00
_cell.angle_gamma   90.00
#
_symmetry.space_group_name_H-M   'P 1'
#
loop_
_entity.id
_entity.type
_entity.pdbx_description
1 polymer ?
#
loop_
_entity_poly.entity_id
_entity_poly.type
_entity_poly.pdbx_seq_one_letter_code
_entity_poly.pdbx_strand_id
1 'polypeptide(L)'
;MARHDFRRSSLTAAHTLVECRTLAPGRYQLTGHGGAPQKGDQVICTLRGSQNLDMLLSVDSVRQLINPPGQWNAQASGPDLSNSVXLGWSVNXDQCAASQAFEFLAEDSXDLPTRQXKARARIAELGWRQREQQXXCPACSSVEQ
;
A
#
# COMPACT_ATOMS: atom_id res chain seq x y z
N MET A 1 12.71 -3.88 -18.13
CA MET A 1 12.15 -3.25 -16.93
C MET A 1 11.87 -4.32 -15.89
N ALA A 2 12.33 -4.11 -14.68
CA ALA A 2 12.13 -5.05 -13.59
C ALA A 2 11.20 -4.45 -12.55
N ARG A 3 10.57 -5.30 -11.76
CA ARG A 3 9.72 -4.88 -10.66
C ARG A 3 10.32 -5.41 -9.37
N HIS A 4 10.53 -4.51 -8.42
CA HIS A 4 11.13 -4.85 -7.14
C HIS A 4 10.07 -4.75 -6.05
N ASP A 5 9.90 -5.81 -5.29
CA ASP A 5 8.88 -5.89 -4.26
C ASP A 5 9.51 -5.58 -2.92
N PHE A 6 9.35 -4.34 -2.48
CA PHE A 6 9.87 -3.89 -1.19
C PHE A 6 8.75 -3.72 -0.16
N ARG A 7 7.64 -4.39 -0.38
CA ARG A 7 6.53 -4.28 0.58
C ARG A 7 6.94 -4.85 1.92
N ARG A 8 6.34 -4.27 2.94
CA ARG A 8 6.64 -4.71 4.30
C ARG A 8 6.24 -6.17 4.52
N SER A 9 5.19 -6.62 3.83
CA SER A 9 4.73 -8.00 3.95
C SER A 9 5.60 -8.98 3.18
N SER A 10 6.51 -8.50 2.36
CA SER A 10 7.35 -9.36 1.52
C SER A 10 8.73 -9.49 2.15
N LEU A 11 8.81 -10.23 3.24
CA LEU A 11 10.05 -10.35 4.02
C LEU A 11 10.93 -11.44 3.42
N THR A 12 11.74 -11.05 2.45
CA THR A 12 12.70 -11.95 1.84
C THR A 12 14.10 -11.41 2.07
N ALA A 13 15.09 -12.24 1.76
CA ALA A 13 16.48 -11.81 1.89
C ALA A 13 16.81 -10.69 0.93
N ALA A 14 16.05 -10.56 -0.15
CA ALA A 14 16.28 -9.49 -1.13
C ALA A 14 15.61 -8.18 -0.74
N HIS A 15 14.89 -8.17 0.36
CA HIS A 15 14.18 -6.97 0.79
C HIS A 15 15.17 -6.02 1.45
N THR A 16 15.63 -5.05 0.71
CA THR A 16 16.73 -4.19 1.13
C THR A 16 16.34 -2.73 1.28
N LEU A 17 15.06 -2.39 1.16
CA LEU A 17 14.64 -1.00 1.29
C LEU A 17 14.72 -0.54 2.74
N VAL A 18 15.40 0.58 2.96
CA VAL A 18 15.53 1.15 4.29
C VAL A 18 14.49 2.23 4.53
N GLU A 19 14.23 3.06 3.51
CA GLU A 19 13.34 4.19 3.69
C GLU A 19 12.72 4.57 2.36
N CYS A 20 11.46 5.00 2.43
CA CYS A 20 10.77 5.64 1.30
C CYS A 20 10.23 6.96 1.82
N ARG A 21 10.68 8.07 1.25
CA ARG A 21 10.34 9.39 1.75
C ARG A 21 9.74 10.23 0.64
N THR A 22 8.69 10.99 0.98
CA THR A 22 8.06 11.89 0.02
C THR A 22 8.89 13.15 -0.12
N LEU A 23 9.28 13.48 -1.35
CA LEU A 23 10.00 14.71 -1.63
C LEU A 23 9.06 15.83 -2.02
N ALA A 24 8.02 15.50 -2.78
CA ALA A 24 7.03 16.44 -3.27
C ALA A 24 5.84 15.61 -3.70
N PRO A 25 4.69 16.22 -4.00
CA PRO A 25 3.56 15.42 -4.45
C PRO A 25 3.92 14.58 -5.67
N GLY A 26 3.75 13.27 -5.55
CA GLY A 26 4.07 12.34 -6.62
C GLY A 26 5.54 12.03 -6.79
N ARG A 27 6.41 12.56 -5.94
CA ARG A 27 7.84 12.35 -6.04
C ARG A 27 8.38 11.78 -4.74
N TYR A 28 9.20 10.73 -4.86
CA TYR A 28 9.66 9.98 -3.70
C TYR A 28 11.15 9.72 -3.77
N GLN A 29 11.76 9.55 -2.61
CA GLN A 29 13.15 9.12 -2.52
C GLN A 29 13.20 7.80 -1.79
N LEU A 30 13.86 6.83 -2.40
CA LEU A 30 14.07 5.51 -1.84
C LEU A 30 15.51 5.37 -1.41
N THR A 31 15.73 4.78 -0.26
CA THR A 31 17.08 4.46 0.22
C THR A 31 17.12 2.99 0.57
N GLY A 32 18.14 2.32 0.08
CA GLY A 32 18.30 0.90 0.36
C GLY A 32 19.75 0.50 0.26
N HIS A 33 19.97 -0.80 0.41
CA HIS A 33 21.31 -1.34 0.27
C HIS A 33 21.24 -2.67 -0.44
N GLY A 34 22.38 -3.11 -0.97
CA GLY A 34 22.44 -4.32 -1.75
C GLY A 34 22.09 -4.05 -3.20
N GLY A 35 21.31 -4.92 -3.80
CA GLY A 35 20.93 -4.76 -5.19
C GLY A 35 20.05 -3.55 -5.40
N ALA A 36 20.47 -2.64 -6.26
CA ALA A 36 19.74 -1.41 -6.52
C ALA A 36 18.81 -1.58 -7.71
N PRO A 37 17.67 -0.88 -7.72
CA PRO A 37 16.88 -0.82 -8.95
C PRO A 37 17.60 0.02 -10.00
N GLN A 38 17.08 -0.02 -11.21
CA GLN A 38 17.62 0.75 -12.31
C GLN A 38 16.57 1.72 -12.82
N LYS A 39 17.04 2.76 -13.50
CA LYS A 39 16.12 3.70 -14.11
C LYS A 39 15.14 2.96 -15.02
N GLY A 40 13.86 3.28 -14.87
CA GLY A 40 12.80 2.62 -15.62
C GLY A 40 12.19 1.42 -14.92
N ASP A 41 12.81 0.95 -13.85
CA ASP A 41 12.24 -0.14 -13.08
C ASP A 41 11.04 0.33 -12.27
N GLN A 42 10.23 -0.61 -11.81
CA GLN A 42 9.11 -0.34 -10.92
C GLN A 42 9.44 -0.86 -9.53
N VAL A 43 8.92 -0.18 -8.53
CA VAL A 43 9.09 -0.55 -7.13
C VAL A 43 7.71 -0.56 -6.47
N ILE A 44 7.40 -1.63 -5.77
CA ILE A 44 6.21 -1.69 -4.93
C ILE A 44 6.66 -1.60 -3.49
N CYS A 45 6.12 -0.62 -2.75
CA CYS A 45 6.45 -0.49 -1.35
C CYS A 45 5.20 -0.22 -0.54
N THR A 46 5.30 -0.44 0.77
CA THR A 46 4.18 -0.22 1.66
C THR A 46 4.06 1.27 1.97
N LEU A 47 2.86 1.76 1.89
CA LEU A 47 2.60 3.17 2.18
C LEU A 47 2.98 3.49 3.62
N ARG A 48 3.67 4.61 3.80
CA ARG A 48 4.10 5.01 5.14
C ARG A 48 2.88 5.24 6.03
N GLY A 49 2.95 4.69 7.24
CA GLY A 49 1.84 4.77 8.17
C GLY A 49 0.79 3.70 8.00
N SER A 50 0.95 2.85 7.01
CA SER A 50 0.02 1.77 6.74
C SER A 50 0.73 0.43 6.92
N GLN A 51 -0.05 -0.63 7.07
CA GLN A 51 0.49 -1.98 7.11
C GLN A 51 0.18 -2.76 5.86
N ASN A 52 -0.85 -2.38 5.12
CA ASN A 52 -1.33 -3.18 4.01
C ASN A 52 -1.42 -2.42 2.69
N LEU A 53 -1.39 -1.12 2.71
CA LEU A 53 -1.56 -0.35 1.48
C LEU A 53 -0.23 -0.21 0.77
N ASP A 54 -0.24 -0.43 -0.53
CA ASP A 54 0.96 -0.43 -1.35
C ASP A 54 0.95 0.74 -2.31
N MET A 55 2.16 1.16 -2.70
CA MET A 55 2.36 2.13 -3.76
C MET A 55 3.21 1.51 -4.85
N LEU A 56 2.88 1.80 -6.09
CA LEU A 56 3.71 1.43 -7.22
C LEU A 56 4.43 2.69 -7.71
N LEU A 57 5.75 2.63 -7.73
CA LEU A 57 6.59 3.74 -8.11
C LEU A 57 7.41 3.38 -9.34
N SER A 58 7.71 4.38 -10.15
CA SER A 58 8.60 4.22 -11.30
C SER A 58 9.92 4.92 -11.00
N VAL A 59 11.02 4.23 -11.17
CA VAL A 59 12.33 4.75 -10.82
C VAL A 59 12.80 5.72 -11.89
N ASP A 60 13.10 6.93 -11.48
CA ASP A 60 13.56 7.99 -12.39
C ASP A 60 15.07 8.07 -12.45
N SER A 61 15.75 7.86 -11.32
CA SER A 61 17.21 7.92 -11.28
C SER A 61 17.68 7.12 -10.08
N VAL A 62 18.96 6.68 -10.15
CA VAL A 62 19.56 5.90 -9.08
C VAL A 62 20.98 6.41 -8.86
N ARG A 63 21.36 6.50 -7.61
CA ARG A 63 22.72 6.89 -7.23
C ARG A 63 23.29 5.87 -6.26
N GLN A 64 24.44 5.32 -6.59
CA GLN A 64 25.18 4.46 -5.68
C GLN A 64 26.03 5.30 -4.77
N LEU A 65 26.13 4.91 -3.51
CA LEU A 65 26.96 5.62 -2.56
C LEU A 65 28.30 4.91 -2.43
N ILE A 66 29.34 5.71 -2.34
CA ILE A 66 30.68 5.18 -2.07
C ILE A 66 30.83 4.90 -0.58
N ASN A 67 30.26 5.75 0.25
CA ASN A 67 30.36 5.63 1.69
C ASN A 67 29.02 5.95 2.32
N PRO A 68 28.33 4.98 2.93
CA PRO A 68 28.76 3.58 3.08
C PRO A 68 28.62 2.81 1.77
N PRO A 69 29.53 1.88 1.52
CA PRO A 69 29.43 1.10 0.29
C PRO A 69 28.23 0.18 0.30
N GLY A 70 27.71 -0.10 -0.87
CA GLY A 70 26.57 -0.98 -1.00
C GLY A 70 25.23 -0.32 -0.74
N GLN A 71 25.21 0.97 -0.43
CA GLN A 71 23.97 1.70 -0.22
C GLN A 71 23.64 2.52 -1.46
N TRP A 72 22.35 2.71 -1.72
CA TRP A 72 21.93 3.46 -2.89
C TRP A 72 20.75 4.36 -2.54
N ASN A 73 20.59 5.44 -3.31
CA ASN A 73 19.42 6.29 -3.29
C ASN A 73 18.80 6.30 -4.67
N ALA A 74 17.48 6.32 -4.72
CA ALA A 74 16.77 6.42 -5.97
C ALA A 74 15.67 7.45 -5.85
N GLN A 75 15.41 8.16 -6.94
CA GLN A 75 14.25 9.03 -7.02
C GLN A 75 13.22 8.36 -7.90
N ALA A 76 11.95 8.47 -7.50
CA ALA A 76 10.89 7.75 -8.15
C ALA A 76 9.64 8.60 -8.22
N SER A 77 8.79 8.29 -9.17
CA SER A 77 7.51 8.93 -9.38
C SER A 77 6.38 7.97 -9.04
N GLY A 78 5.34 8.47 -8.44
CA GLY A 78 4.21 7.65 -8.07
C GLY A 78 2.97 8.47 -7.82
N PRO A 79 2.01 7.91 -7.07
CA PRO A 79 0.76 8.62 -6.87
C PRO A 79 0.95 9.88 -6.05
N ASP A 80 0.17 10.89 -6.38
CA ASP A 80 0.14 12.13 -5.61
C ASP A 80 -0.86 11.93 -4.47
N LEU A 81 -0.34 11.75 -3.27
CA LEU A 81 -1.17 11.50 -2.09
C LEU A 81 -1.28 12.72 -1.20
N SER A 82 -0.97 13.90 -1.72
CA SER A 82 -0.95 15.11 -0.90
C SER A 82 -2.34 15.47 -0.38
N ASN A 83 -3.40 15.05 -1.07
CA ASN A 83 -4.77 15.32 -0.61
C ASN A 83 -5.47 14.06 -0.13
N SER A 84 -4.73 13.04 0.26
CA SER A 84 -5.28 11.76 0.68
C SER A 84 -4.95 11.48 2.13
N VAL A 85 -5.81 10.71 2.78
CA VAL A 85 -5.60 10.29 4.16
C VAL A 85 -5.77 8.78 4.27
N UNK A 86 -5.23 8.08 5.04
CA UNK A 86 -5.29 6.84 5.22
C UNK A 86 -6.25 6.66 6.21
N LEU A 87 -7.07 5.94 6.09
CA LEU A 87 -8.15 5.68 7.03
C LEU A 87 -8.10 4.24 7.48
N GLY A 88 -8.24 4.03 8.76
CA GLY A 88 -8.33 2.69 9.32
C GLY A 88 -9.73 2.46 9.86
N TRP A 89 -10.43 1.45 9.34
CA TRP A 89 -11.76 1.08 9.75
C TRP A 89 -11.81 -0.39 10.06
N SER A 90 -12.95 -0.88 10.51
CA SER A 90 -13.12 -2.31 10.72
C SER A 90 -14.52 -2.71 10.31
N VAL A 91 -14.69 -4.00 10.00
CA VAL A 91 -15.96 -4.57 9.59
C VAL A 91 -16.16 -5.84 10.39
N ASN A 92 -17.42 -6.09 10.76
CA ASN A 92 -17.79 -7.27 11.53
C ASN A 92 -18.78 -8.11 10.78
N UNK A 93 -18.65 -9.21 10.80
CA UNK A 93 -19.39 -10.00 10.22
C UNK A 93 -20.51 -10.12 10.98
N ASP A 94 -21.61 -10.25 10.45
CA ASP A 94 -22.91 -10.36 11.12
C ASP A 94 -23.29 -11.80 11.43
N GLN A 95 -22.77 -12.73 10.68
CA GLN A 95 -23.13 -14.12 10.81
C GLN A 95 -22.15 -14.93 11.64
N CYS A 96 -21.05 -14.34 12.00
CA CYS A 96 -20.07 -15.00 12.83
C CYS A 96 -19.39 -13.93 13.66
N ALA A 97 -18.52 -14.32 14.57
CA ALA A 97 -17.84 -13.37 15.42
C ALA A 97 -16.64 -12.73 14.73
N ALA A 98 -16.46 -12.97 13.44
CA ALA A 98 -15.29 -12.46 12.74
C ALA A 98 -15.36 -10.95 12.60
N SER A 99 -14.20 -10.33 12.74
CA SER A 99 -14.06 -8.92 12.45
C SER A 99 -12.71 -8.73 11.76
N GLN A 100 -12.61 -7.67 10.99
CA GLN A 100 -11.38 -7.40 10.26
C GLN A 100 -11.13 -5.91 10.23
N ALA A 101 -9.96 -5.50 10.65
CA ALA A 101 -9.51 -4.14 10.47
C ALA A 101 -8.92 -4.01 9.07
N PHE A 102 -9.15 -2.89 8.44
CA PHE A 102 -8.64 -2.67 7.09
C PHE A 102 -8.30 -1.20 6.91
N GLU A 103 -7.52 -0.93 5.88
CA GLU A 103 -7.08 0.41 5.57
C GLU A 103 -7.45 0.75 4.14
N PHE A 104 -7.71 2.01 3.90
CA PHE A 104 -7.95 2.48 2.55
C PHE A 104 -7.60 3.95 2.47
N LEU A 105 -7.44 4.44 1.25
CA LEU A 105 -7.14 5.82 0.99
C LEU A 105 -8.39 6.54 0.52
N ALA A 106 -8.57 7.75 0.99
CA ALA A 106 -9.67 8.60 0.55
C ALA A 106 -9.14 10.01 0.42
N GLU A 107 -9.80 10.80 -0.41
CA GLU A 107 -9.45 12.21 -0.49
C GLU A 107 -9.75 12.89 0.83
N ASP A 108 -8.91 13.86 1.16
CA ASP A 108 -9.03 14.61 2.39
C ASP A 108 -10.41 15.24 2.53
N SER A 109 -10.99 15.66 1.42
CA SER A 109 -12.28 16.34 1.38
C SER A 109 -13.49 15.42 1.28
N UNK A 110 -13.34 14.22 1.12
CA UNK A 110 -14.35 13.40 0.93
C UNK A 110 -15.10 13.34 2.13
N ASP A 111 -16.36 13.43 1.99
CA ASP A 111 -17.28 13.39 3.10
C ASP A 111 -17.53 11.94 3.55
N LEU A 112 -18.31 11.77 4.59
CA LEU A 112 -18.52 10.44 5.14
C LEU A 112 -19.19 9.49 4.15
N PRO A 113 -20.25 9.88 3.43
CA PRO A 113 -20.81 8.93 2.44
C PRO A 113 -19.80 8.52 1.38
N THR A 114 -18.97 9.42 0.92
CA THR A 114 -17.93 9.09 -0.05
C THR A 114 -16.92 8.13 0.56
N ARG A 115 -16.54 8.35 1.80
CA ARG A 115 -15.59 7.47 2.47
C ARG A 115 -16.19 6.09 2.70
N GLN A 116 -17.47 6.01 3.00
CA GLN A 116 -18.14 4.73 3.12
C GLN A 116 -18.14 3.94 1.81
N UNK A 117 -18.11 4.57 0.91
CA UNK A 117 -18.08 3.97 -0.24
C UNK A 117 -16.85 3.39 -0.56
N LYS A 118 -15.94 4.14 -0.39
CA LYS A 118 -14.60 3.60 -0.59
C LYS A 118 -14.34 2.43 0.37
N ALA A 119 -14.83 2.50 1.57
CA ALA A 119 -14.66 1.41 2.51
C ALA A 119 -15.36 0.15 2.01
N ARG A 120 -16.56 0.28 1.46
CA ARG A 120 -17.25 -0.88 0.91
C ARG A 120 -16.48 -1.50 -0.23
N ALA A 121 -15.90 -0.67 -1.11
CA ALA A 121 -15.10 -1.20 -2.19
C ALA A 121 -13.87 -1.93 -1.65
N ARG A 122 -13.28 -1.40 -0.59
CA ARG A 122 -12.09 -2.02 -0.03
C ARG A 122 -12.41 -3.37 0.59
N ILE A 123 -13.51 -3.48 1.33
CA ILE A 123 -13.83 -4.76 1.94
C ILE A 123 -14.26 -5.79 0.88
N ALA A 124 -14.80 -5.34 -0.23
CA ALA A 124 -15.07 -6.26 -1.33
C ALA A 124 -13.78 -6.81 -1.92
N GLU A 125 -12.75 -5.98 -2.02
CA GLU A 125 -11.44 -6.46 -2.46
C GLU A 125 -10.87 -7.49 -1.50
N LEU A 126 -11.23 -7.41 -0.22
CA LEU A 126 -10.75 -8.33 0.79
C LEU A 126 -11.60 -9.59 0.89
N GLY A 127 -12.61 -9.73 0.06
CA GLY A 127 -13.41 -10.93 0.01
C GLY A 127 -14.71 -10.89 0.79
N TRP A 128 -15.05 -9.76 1.37
CA TRP A 128 -16.30 -9.63 2.09
C TRP A 128 -17.45 -9.42 1.11
N ARG A 129 -18.58 -9.96 1.44
CA ARG A 129 -19.81 -9.71 0.71
C ARG A 129 -20.74 -8.87 1.55
N GLN A 130 -21.49 -8.00 0.89
CA GLN A 130 -22.48 -7.19 1.54
C GLN A 130 -23.84 -7.56 1.00
N ARG A 131 -24.70 -8.04 1.88
CA ARG A 131 -26.09 -8.33 1.56
C ARG A 131 -26.97 -7.47 2.41
N GLU A 132 -27.79 -6.69 1.75
CA GLU A 132 -28.62 -5.75 2.47
C GLU A 132 -27.73 -4.90 3.36
N GLN A 133 -27.74 -5.11 4.65
CA GLN A 133 -26.88 -4.33 5.52
C GLN A 133 -25.91 -5.20 6.30
N GLN A 134 -25.62 -6.37 5.78
CA GLN A 134 -24.76 -7.31 6.48
C GLN A 134 -23.48 -7.55 5.71
N UNK A 135 -22.41 -8.02 6.20
CA UNK A 135 -21.30 -8.25 5.67
C UNK A 135 -20.99 -9.61 5.87
N UNK A 136 -20.76 -10.14 5.27
CA UNK A 136 -20.48 -11.38 5.38
C UNK A 136 -19.13 -11.47 5.12
N CYS A 137 -18.34 -12.01 5.89
CA CYS A 137 -16.90 -12.17 5.79
C CYS A 137 -16.54 -13.23 4.75
N PRO A 138 -15.25 -13.33 4.37
CA PRO A 138 -14.90 -14.31 3.32
C PRO A 138 -15.29 -15.74 3.67
N ALA A 139 -15.11 -16.14 4.92
CA ALA A 139 -15.48 -17.51 5.31
C ALA A 139 -16.97 -17.73 5.22
N CYS A 140 -17.76 -16.76 5.69
CA CYS A 140 -19.21 -16.90 5.62
C CYS A 140 -19.70 -16.80 4.18
N SER A 141 -19.06 -15.96 3.37
CA SER A 141 -19.46 -15.82 1.98
C SER A 141 -19.23 -17.10 1.21
N SER A 142 -18.15 -17.82 1.48
CA SER A 142 -17.89 -19.05 0.75
C SER A 142 -18.84 -20.18 1.16
N VAL A 143 -19.44 -20.10 2.33
CA VAL A 143 -20.41 -21.12 2.77
C VAL A 143 -21.77 -20.88 2.17
N GLU A 144 -22.10 -19.66 1.87
CA GLU A 144 -23.42 -19.27 1.39
C GLU A 144 -23.59 -19.45 -0.11
N GLN A 145 -23.26 -20.53 -0.66
CA GLN A 145 -23.44 -20.68 -2.11
C GLN A 145 -24.70 -21.43 -2.49
#